data_0ab814a5e7fe843b338cbdafb8320798
#
_entry.id   0ab814a5e7fe843b338cbdafb8320798
#
_cell.length_a   1.000
_cell.length_b   1.000
_cell.length_c   1.000
_cell.angle_alpha   90.00
_cell.angle_beta   90.00
_cell.angle_gamma   90.00
#
_symmetry.space_group_name_H-M   'P 1'
#
loop_
_entity.id
_entity.type
_entity.pdbx_description
1 polymer ?
#
loop_
_entity_poly.entity_id
_entity_poly.type
_entity_poly.pdbx_seq_one_letter_code
_entity_poly.pdbx_strand_id
1 'polypeptide(L)'
;FAPTSNGKPVANRVEPGKRARSAMSPTMVFDRDSGALRLVIGSPGGPSIVHFVARSLIAILDDGIDPQAAVSLPNLGNRNRPDTELERGRAPPALVDALRRRGHGIRLAEMTSGLHAIAVDCPPATRDHRRCTLTGAVDPRREGLAIAARVLDGPGAPGQARSPRSPAADRVASDR
;
A
#
# COMPACT_ATOMS: atom_id res chain seq x y z
N PHE A 1 -21.13 5.71 14.22
CA PHE A 1 -21.47 7.14 14.43
C PHE A 1 -22.18 7.29 15.77
N ALA A 2 -21.45 7.63 16.84
CA ALA A 2 -22.10 8.02 18.09
C ALA A 2 -22.66 9.43 17.91
N PRO A 3 -23.96 9.67 18.15
CA PRO A 3 -24.56 10.99 17.97
C PRO A 3 -24.09 12.00 19.03
N THR A 4 -23.60 11.50 20.16
CA THR A 4 -23.14 12.31 21.29
C THR A 4 -21.82 11.79 21.87
N SER A 5 -21.03 12.68 22.45
CA SER A 5 -19.87 12.37 23.27
C SER A 5 -19.97 13.18 24.57
N ASN A 6 -19.89 12.51 25.72
CA ASN A 6 -20.08 13.13 27.02
C ASN A 6 -21.38 13.97 27.11
N GLY A 7 -22.49 13.43 26.59
CA GLY A 7 -23.79 14.08 26.56
C GLY A 7 -23.94 15.26 25.59
N LYS A 8 -22.87 15.64 24.89
CA LYS A 8 -22.90 16.73 23.90
C LYS A 8 -22.95 16.18 22.47
N PRO A 9 -23.70 16.83 21.57
CA PRO A 9 -23.71 16.45 20.16
C PRO A 9 -22.31 16.51 19.55
N VAL A 10 -21.90 15.44 18.81
CA VAL A 10 -20.62 15.46 18.08
C VAL A 10 -20.78 16.15 16.73
N ALA A 11 -19.72 16.86 16.30
CA ALA A 11 -19.73 17.56 15.02
C ALA A 11 -19.97 16.61 13.82
N ASN A 12 -19.58 15.34 13.96
CA ASN A 12 -19.71 14.32 12.92
C ASN A 12 -20.98 13.45 13.05
N ARG A 13 -21.99 13.88 13.82
CA ARG A 13 -23.26 13.15 13.91
C ARG A 13 -24.03 13.22 12.58
N VAL A 14 -24.86 12.22 12.34
CA VAL A 14 -25.70 12.19 11.15
C VAL A 14 -26.80 13.24 11.26
N GLU A 15 -26.88 14.14 10.29
CA GLU A 15 -27.91 15.16 10.17
C GLU A 15 -28.18 15.50 8.70
N PRO A 16 -29.38 15.96 8.34
CA PRO A 16 -29.65 16.44 6.99
C PRO A 16 -28.69 17.53 6.55
N GLY A 17 -28.26 17.49 5.29
CA GLY A 17 -27.34 18.48 4.70
C GLY A 17 -25.87 18.37 5.13
N LYS A 18 -25.50 17.42 6.00
CA LYS A 18 -24.10 17.19 6.40
C LYS A 18 -23.41 16.17 5.49
N ARG A 19 -22.14 16.43 5.22
CA ARG A 19 -21.24 15.43 4.63
C ARG A 19 -20.77 14.44 5.69
N ALA A 20 -20.74 13.17 5.34
CA ALA A 20 -20.04 12.18 6.16
C ALA A 20 -18.53 12.50 6.22
N ARG A 21 -17.94 12.29 7.39
CA ARG A 21 -16.48 12.30 7.51
C ARG A 21 -15.90 11.13 6.71
N SER A 22 -14.93 11.41 5.85
CA SER A 22 -14.19 10.40 5.11
C SER A 22 -12.69 10.61 5.29
N ALA A 23 -11.95 9.52 5.40
CA ALA A 23 -10.49 9.48 5.33
C ALA A 23 -10.03 8.64 4.13
N MET A 24 -10.93 8.34 3.19
CA MET A 24 -10.59 7.63 1.96
C MET A 24 -9.52 8.41 1.19
N SER A 25 -8.48 7.70 0.77
CA SER A 25 -7.34 8.26 0.05
C SER A 25 -6.96 7.34 -1.12
N PRO A 26 -7.89 7.08 -2.06
CA PRO A 26 -7.51 6.39 -3.29
C PRO A 26 -6.54 7.29 -4.06
N THR A 27 -5.41 6.71 -4.47
CA THR A 27 -4.32 7.50 -5.05
C THR A 27 -3.90 6.92 -6.39
N MET A 28 -3.74 7.78 -7.38
CA MET A 28 -3.12 7.49 -8.67
C MET A 28 -1.90 8.36 -8.84
N VAL A 29 -0.80 7.76 -9.27
CA VAL A 29 0.46 8.47 -9.54
C VAL A 29 0.72 8.42 -11.03
N PHE A 30 1.01 9.57 -11.59
CA PHE A 30 1.34 9.73 -13.00
C PHE A 30 2.76 10.26 -13.15
N ASP A 31 3.44 9.79 -14.17
CA ASP A 31 4.71 10.36 -14.57
C ASP A 31 4.51 11.81 -15.02
N ARG A 32 5.37 12.71 -14.54
CA ARG A 32 5.21 14.13 -14.75
C ARG A 32 5.37 14.54 -16.21
N ASP A 33 6.29 13.92 -16.91
CA ASP A 33 6.69 14.35 -18.25
C ASP A 33 5.85 13.68 -19.33
N SER A 34 5.58 12.38 -19.17
CA SER A 34 4.81 11.60 -20.14
C SER A 34 3.31 11.56 -19.84
N GLY A 35 2.88 11.87 -18.61
CA GLY A 35 1.51 11.68 -18.14
C GLY A 35 1.11 10.21 -18.00
N ALA A 36 2.04 9.27 -18.12
CA ALA A 36 1.76 7.84 -17.99
C ALA A 36 1.41 7.47 -16.56
N LEU A 37 0.42 6.58 -16.38
CA LEU A 37 0.09 6.02 -15.07
C LEU A 37 1.26 5.16 -14.57
N ARG A 38 1.69 5.37 -13.32
CA ARG A 38 2.79 4.67 -12.66
C ARG A 38 2.32 3.77 -11.52
N LEU A 39 1.31 4.18 -10.79
CA LEU A 39 0.85 3.46 -9.61
C LEU A 39 -0.60 3.80 -9.29
N VAL A 40 -1.37 2.79 -8.91
CA VAL A 40 -2.68 2.93 -8.27
C VAL A 40 -2.60 2.26 -6.91
N ILE A 41 -3.03 2.94 -5.85
CA ILE A 41 -2.96 2.40 -4.50
C ILE A 41 -4.12 2.89 -3.64
N GLY A 42 -4.59 2.04 -2.75
CA GLY A 42 -5.61 2.36 -1.76
C GLY A 42 -5.59 1.40 -0.59
N SER A 43 -6.27 1.76 0.49
CA SER A 43 -6.39 0.95 1.70
C SER A 43 -7.69 1.23 2.43
N PRO A 44 -8.32 0.26 3.08
CA PRO A 44 -9.20 0.49 4.22
C PRO A 44 -8.36 0.85 5.46
N GLY A 45 -9.00 1.35 6.53
CA GLY A 45 -8.30 1.62 7.80
C GLY A 45 -8.73 2.91 8.52
N GLY A 46 -9.85 3.52 8.10
CA GLY A 46 -10.39 4.73 8.73
C GLY A 46 -9.37 5.88 8.74
N PRO A 47 -9.16 6.57 9.87
CA PRO A 47 -8.25 7.72 9.94
C PRO A 47 -6.78 7.41 9.64
N SER A 48 -6.38 6.14 9.68
CA SER A 48 -5.00 5.71 9.42
C SER A 48 -4.71 5.45 7.94
N ILE A 49 -5.71 5.48 7.06
CA ILE A 49 -5.57 5.24 5.61
C ILE A 49 -4.47 6.12 5.00
N VAL A 50 -4.47 7.42 5.34
CA VAL A 50 -3.48 8.37 4.80
C VAL A 50 -2.05 7.95 5.12
N HIS A 51 -1.81 7.47 6.36
CA HIS A 51 -0.48 7.01 6.76
C HIS A 51 -0.06 5.73 6.03
N PHE A 52 -0.99 4.79 5.86
CA PHE A 52 -0.72 3.54 5.15
C PHE A 52 -0.36 3.79 3.69
N VAL A 53 -1.16 4.62 3.01
CA VAL A 53 -0.93 4.98 1.62
C VAL A 53 0.37 5.78 1.46
N ALA A 54 0.57 6.84 2.27
CA ALA A 54 1.76 7.68 2.18
C ALA A 54 3.06 6.91 2.40
N ARG A 55 3.12 6.04 3.43
CA ARG A 55 4.28 5.18 3.68
C ARG A 55 4.62 4.30 2.48
N SER A 56 3.60 3.66 1.89
CA SER A 56 3.81 2.77 0.75
C SER A 56 4.20 3.54 -0.52
N LEU A 57 3.66 4.75 -0.71
CA LEU A 57 4.07 5.62 -1.81
C LEU A 57 5.56 5.98 -1.72
N ILE A 58 6.02 6.42 -0.54
CA ILE A 58 7.45 6.75 -0.31
C ILE A 58 8.31 5.53 -0.58
N ALA A 59 7.95 4.37 -0.01
CA ALA A 59 8.70 3.14 -0.19
C ALA A 59 8.83 2.72 -1.68
N ILE A 60 7.75 2.86 -2.46
CA ILE A 60 7.76 2.45 -3.87
C ILE A 60 8.45 3.50 -4.75
N LEU A 61 8.14 4.79 -4.54
CA LEU A 61 8.53 5.85 -5.47
C LEU A 61 9.90 6.43 -5.17
N ASP A 62 10.23 6.62 -3.88
CA ASP A 62 11.47 7.27 -3.45
C ASP A 62 12.55 6.24 -3.12
N ASP A 63 12.19 5.17 -2.41
CA ASP A 63 13.14 4.14 -1.97
C ASP A 63 13.29 2.99 -2.99
N GLY A 64 12.45 2.93 -4.03
CA GLY A 64 12.49 1.90 -5.07
C GLY A 64 12.17 0.49 -4.59
N ILE A 65 11.46 0.36 -3.46
CA ILE A 65 11.07 -0.93 -2.90
C ILE A 65 9.99 -1.58 -3.77
N ASP A 66 10.13 -2.89 -3.99
CA ASP A 66 9.12 -3.70 -4.67
C ASP A 66 7.71 -3.46 -4.08
N PRO A 67 6.65 -3.33 -4.92
CA PRO A 67 5.31 -3.01 -4.45
C PRO A 67 4.77 -3.98 -3.40
N GLN A 68 5.02 -5.30 -3.53
CA GLN A 68 4.59 -6.29 -2.56
C GLN A 68 5.36 -6.14 -1.23
N ALA A 69 6.66 -5.89 -1.30
CA ALA A 69 7.47 -5.61 -0.11
C ALA A 69 7.00 -4.31 0.57
N ALA A 70 6.73 -3.26 -0.19
CA ALA A 70 6.28 -1.97 0.31
C ALA A 70 4.94 -2.04 1.06
N VAL A 71 3.92 -2.74 0.52
CA VAL A 71 2.64 -2.89 1.23
C VAL A 71 2.76 -3.77 2.47
N SER A 72 3.79 -4.61 2.53
CA SER A 72 4.07 -5.50 3.66
C SER A 72 4.86 -4.86 4.81
N LEU A 73 5.44 -3.69 4.61
CA LEU A 73 6.20 -2.97 5.64
C LEU A 73 5.37 -2.72 6.91
N PRO A 74 5.99 -2.60 8.09
CA PRO A 74 5.31 -2.22 9.32
C PRO A 74 4.57 -0.89 9.18
N ASN A 75 3.35 -0.83 9.67
CA ASN A 75 2.58 0.41 9.69
C ASN A 75 3.07 1.35 10.80
N LEU A 76 3.01 2.64 10.51
CA LEU A 76 3.29 3.70 11.48
C LEU A 76 2.38 4.90 11.20
N GLY A 77 2.22 5.76 12.18
CA GLY A 77 1.45 6.98 11.98
C GLY A 77 1.32 7.80 13.26
N ASN A 78 0.76 8.99 13.11
CA ASN A 78 0.37 9.84 14.21
C ASN A 78 -0.96 10.50 13.88
N ARG A 79 -1.94 10.37 14.77
CA ARG A 79 -3.27 10.96 14.61
C ARG A 79 -3.43 12.20 15.46
N ASN A 80 -2.45 13.09 15.38
CA ASN A 80 -2.40 14.33 16.14
C ASN A 80 -2.40 14.09 17.67
N ARG A 81 -1.64 13.08 18.10
CA ARG A 81 -1.42 12.69 19.48
C ARG A 81 0.04 12.91 19.86
N PRO A 82 0.37 13.00 21.16
CA PRO A 82 1.76 13.11 21.60
C PRO A 82 2.63 11.92 21.15
N ASP A 83 2.04 10.73 21.09
CA ASP A 83 2.76 9.51 20.77
C ASP A 83 2.69 9.17 19.26
N THR A 84 3.79 8.64 18.73
CA THR A 84 3.84 7.97 17.44
C THR A 84 3.36 6.53 17.60
N GLU A 85 2.38 6.14 16.79
CA GLU A 85 1.87 4.77 16.75
C GLU A 85 2.74 3.93 15.83
N LEU A 86 3.18 2.77 16.31
CA LEU A 86 3.87 1.76 15.54
C LEU A 86 3.11 0.43 15.62
N GLU A 87 3.13 -0.31 14.54
CA GLU A 87 2.44 -1.60 14.47
C GLU A 87 3.02 -2.61 15.43
N ARG A 88 2.17 -3.12 16.32
CA ARG A 88 2.54 -4.15 17.30
C ARG A 88 2.99 -5.43 16.59
N GLY A 89 4.09 -6.01 17.06
CA GLY A 89 4.61 -7.28 16.55
C GLY A 89 5.28 -7.20 15.18
N ARG A 90 5.22 -6.04 14.49
CA ARG A 90 5.85 -5.84 13.18
C ARG A 90 6.90 -4.73 13.16
N ALA A 91 6.80 -3.74 14.05
CA ALA A 91 7.79 -2.68 14.14
C ALA A 91 9.12 -3.23 14.65
N PRO A 92 10.24 -3.05 13.90
CA PRO A 92 11.55 -3.51 14.35
C PRO A 92 11.95 -2.82 15.66
N PRO A 93 12.52 -3.54 16.66
CA PRO A 93 12.99 -2.94 17.91
C PRO A 93 13.96 -1.77 17.68
N ALA A 94 14.86 -1.90 16.72
CA ALA A 94 15.81 -0.85 16.38
C ALA A 94 15.14 0.46 15.95
N LEU A 95 14.00 0.38 15.22
CA LEU A 95 13.21 1.55 14.83
C LEU A 95 12.57 2.20 16.07
N VAL A 96 11.99 1.38 16.95
CA VAL A 96 11.40 1.85 18.22
C VAL A 96 12.42 2.63 19.03
N ASP A 97 13.61 2.07 19.20
CA ASP A 97 14.69 2.68 19.97
C ASP A 97 15.24 3.93 19.29
N ALA A 98 15.38 3.94 17.98
CA ALA A 98 15.82 5.10 17.23
C ALA A 98 14.86 6.28 17.37
N LEU A 99 13.56 6.03 17.33
CA LEU A 99 12.54 7.06 17.50
C LEU A 99 12.50 7.58 18.95
N ARG A 100 12.64 6.70 19.95
CA ARG A 100 12.73 7.10 21.36
C ARG A 100 13.94 8.00 21.62
N ARG A 101 15.11 7.65 21.07
CA ARG A 101 16.31 8.50 21.18
C ARG A 101 16.13 9.89 20.56
N ARG A 102 15.21 10.04 19.60
CA ARG A 102 14.85 11.32 19.00
C ARG A 102 13.74 12.05 19.75
N GLY A 103 13.32 11.54 20.92
CA GLY A 103 12.31 12.16 21.78
C GLY A 103 10.86 11.80 21.45
N HIS A 104 10.61 10.82 20.55
CA HIS A 104 9.26 10.39 20.28
C HIS A 104 8.72 9.52 21.43
N GLY A 105 7.51 9.85 21.93
CA GLY A 105 6.68 8.90 22.67
C GLY A 105 6.22 7.80 21.68
N ILE A 106 6.33 6.54 22.09
CA ILE A 106 5.98 5.41 21.22
C ILE A 106 4.84 4.61 21.82
N ARG A 107 3.79 4.41 21.04
CA ARG A 107 2.66 3.55 21.35
C ARG A 107 2.58 2.39 20.35
N LEU A 108 2.70 1.16 20.82
CA LEU A 108 2.46 -0.01 20.00
C LEU A 108 0.94 -0.25 19.90
N ALA A 109 0.43 -0.29 18.68
CA ALA A 109 -0.99 -0.41 18.39
C ALA A 109 -1.27 -1.47 17.34
N GLU A 110 -2.46 -2.04 17.36
CA GLU A 110 -2.96 -2.82 16.24
C GLU A 110 -3.25 -1.88 15.07
N MET A 111 -2.59 -2.10 13.95
CA MET A 111 -2.67 -1.24 12.77
C MET A 111 -2.98 -2.09 11.54
N THR A 112 -4.24 -2.48 11.40
CA THR A 112 -4.69 -3.35 10.31
C THR A 112 -4.98 -2.52 9.07
N SER A 113 -4.00 -2.39 8.18
CA SER A 113 -4.19 -1.91 6.82
C SER A 113 -4.82 -2.99 5.92
N GLY A 114 -5.06 -2.67 4.69
CA GLY A 114 -5.52 -3.58 3.64
C GLY A 114 -5.13 -2.96 2.32
N LEU A 115 -3.83 -2.67 2.18
CA LEU A 115 -3.28 -2.04 0.99
C LEU A 115 -3.42 -2.94 -0.23
N HIS A 116 -3.91 -2.36 -1.31
CA HIS A 116 -3.85 -2.94 -2.64
C HIS A 116 -3.17 -1.94 -3.54
N ALA A 117 -2.19 -2.40 -4.30
CA ALA A 117 -1.46 -1.57 -5.23
C ALA A 117 -1.30 -2.26 -6.58
N ILE A 118 -1.26 -1.46 -7.64
CA ILE A 118 -0.89 -1.89 -8.99
C ILE A 118 0.16 -0.92 -9.48
N ALA A 119 1.39 -1.37 -9.58
CA ALA A 119 2.45 -0.63 -10.25
C ALA A 119 2.40 -0.90 -11.76
N VAL A 120 2.66 0.15 -12.52
CA VAL A 120 2.61 0.14 -13.98
C VAL A 120 3.98 0.55 -14.51
N ASP A 121 4.65 -0.35 -15.20
CA ASP A 121 5.92 -0.09 -15.85
C ASP A 121 5.75 -0.17 -17.38
N CYS A 122 5.91 0.96 -18.03
CA CYS A 122 5.70 1.10 -19.45
C CYS A 122 7.04 1.39 -20.16
N PRO A 123 7.29 0.82 -21.34
CA PRO A 123 8.43 1.23 -22.17
C PRO A 123 8.42 2.74 -22.42
N PRO A 124 9.60 3.39 -22.46
CA PRO A 124 9.68 4.81 -22.74
C PRO A 124 8.91 5.22 -24.00
N ALA A 125 8.22 6.36 -23.92
CA ALA A 125 7.45 6.96 -25.02
C ALA A 125 6.29 6.10 -25.56
N THR A 126 5.92 4.99 -24.91
CA THR A 126 4.76 4.22 -25.34
C THR A 126 3.45 4.89 -24.89
N ARG A 127 2.48 4.97 -25.80
CA ARG A 127 1.09 5.29 -25.49
C ARG A 127 0.19 4.04 -25.50
N ASP A 128 0.74 2.90 -25.85
CA ASP A 128 0.03 1.62 -25.86
C ASP A 128 0.19 0.92 -24.51
N HIS A 129 -0.81 1.05 -23.67
CA HIS A 129 -0.86 0.44 -22.32
C HIS A 129 -0.78 -1.10 -22.33
N ARG A 130 -1.05 -1.74 -23.49
CA ARG A 130 -0.90 -3.20 -23.63
C ARG A 130 0.56 -3.66 -23.55
N ARG A 131 1.49 -2.74 -23.76
CA ARG A 131 2.94 -2.99 -23.68
C ARG A 131 3.51 -2.78 -22.27
N CYS A 132 2.69 -2.33 -21.35
CA CYS A 132 3.10 -2.10 -19.96
C CYS A 132 3.06 -3.40 -19.15
N THR A 133 3.99 -3.51 -18.21
CA THR A 133 3.97 -4.56 -17.19
C THR A 133 3.18 -4.07 -15.99
N LEU A 134 2.25 -4.89 -15.52
CA LEU A 134 1.46 -4.61 -14.31
C LEU A 134 1.94 -5.51 -13.18
N THR A 135 2.30 -4.92 -12.05
CA THR A 135 2.67 -5.64 -10.83
C THR A 135 1.66 -5.35 -9.75
N GLY A 136 0.86 -6.37 -9.40
CA GLY A 136 -0.10 -6.28 -8.31
C GLY A 136 0.54 -6.57 -6.96
N ALA A 137 0.10 -5.87 -5.91
CA ALA A 137 0.53 -6.08 -4.53
C ALA A 137 -0.66 -6.05 -3.58
N VAL A 138 -0.64 -6.95 -2.58
CA VAL A 138 -1.73 -7.17 -1.63
C VAL A 138 -1.19 -7.21 -0.21
N ASP A 139 -1.86 -6.49 0.68
CA ASP A 139 -1.49 -6.42 2.09
C ASP A 139 -1.68 -7.78 2.80
N PRO A 140 -0.62 -8.32 3.42
CA PRO A 140 -0.72 -9.62 4.11
C PRO A 140 -1.55 -9.59 5.40
N ARG A 141 -2.06 -8.42 5.82
CA ARG A 141 -2.89 -8.28 7.03
C ARG A 141 -4.36 -8.59 6.79
N ARG A 142 -4.74 -8.72 5.53
CA ARG A 142 -6.11 -9.06 5.10
C ARG A 142 -6.07 -10.11 4.00
N GLU A 143 -7.18 -10.79 3.83
CA GLU A 143 -7.37 -11.67 2.68
C GLU A 143 -7.38 -10.84 1.39
N GLY A 144 -6.68 -11.34 0.39
CA GLY A 144 -6.59 -10.72 -0.92
C GLY A 144 -5.65 -11.51 -1.82
N LEU A 145 -5.80 -11.31 -3.12
CA LEU A 145 -4.98 -11.96 -4.13
C LEU A 145 -4.75 -11.01 -5.30
N ALA A 146 -3.50 -10.88 -5.74
CA ALA A 146 -3.15 -10.24 -6.99
C ALA A 146 -2.98 -11.31 -8.06
N ILE A 147 -3.83 -11.28 -9.08
CA ILE A 147 -3.79 -12.22 -10.20
C ILE A 147 -3.53 -11.43 -11.47
N ALA A 148 -2.48 -11.83 -12.21
CA ALA A 148 -2.27 -11.33 -13.55
C ALA A 148 -3.20 -12.10 -14.51
N ALA A 149 -4.18 -11.41 -15.09
CA ALA A 149 -4.95 -11.94 -16.21
C ALA A 149 -4.20 -11.64 -17.51
N ARG A 150 -3.96 -12.64 -18.35
CA ARG A 150 -3.56 -12.39 -19.75
C ARG A 150 -4.80 -11.88 -20.49
N VAL A 151 -4.69 -10.72 -21.08
CA VAL A 151 -5.60 -10.37 -22.17
C VAL A 151 -5.26 -11.34 -23.29
N LEU A 152 -6.16 -12.28 -23.55
CA LEU A 152 -6.05 -13.12 -24.73
C LEU A 152 -6.29 -12.19 -25.93
N ASP A 153 -5.21 -11.84 -26.60
CA ASP A 153 -5.31 -11.15 -27.88
C ASP A 153 -6.12 -12.04 -28.81
N GLY A 154 -7.09 -11.41 -29.48
CA GLY A 154 -7.84 -12.08 -30.53
C GLY A 154 -6.87 -12.62 -31.60
N PRO A 155 -7.31 -13.48 -32.53
CA PRO A 155 -6.43 -14.20 -33.45
C PRO A 155 -5.55 -13.23 -34.23
N GLY A 156 -4.27 -13.13 -33.86
CA GLY A 156 -3.30 -12.31 -34.59
C GLY A 156 -2.07 -11.75 -33.84
N ALA A 157 -1.80 -12.10 -32.59
CA ALA A 157 -0.59 -11.59 -31.92
C ALA A 157 0.56 -12.63 -31.90
N PRO A 158 1.74 -12.34 -32.48
CA PRO A 158 2.93 -13.15 -32.29
C PRO A 158 3.74 -12.72 -31.07
N GLY A 159 4.24 -13.68 -30.30
CA GLY A 159 5.36 -13.47 -29.39
C GLY A 159 5.10 -13.77 -27.91
N GLN A 160 5.38 -14.99 -27.52
CA GLN A 160 5.44 -15.43 -26.12
C GLN A 160 6.66 -14.81 -25.44
N ALA A 161 6.45 -13.99 -24.39
CA ALA A 161 7.48 -13.67 -23.42
C ALA A 161 7.45 -14.71 -22.28
N ARG A 162 8.56 -15.38 -22.05
CA ARG A 162 8.76 -16.34 -20.98
C ARG A 162 8.75 -15.62 -19.63
N SER A 163 7.95 -16.12 -18.70
CA SER A 163 8.01 -15.77 -17.27
C SER A 163 9.42 -16.05 -16.71
N PRO A 164 10.04 -15.13 -15.97
CA PRO A 164 11.26 -15.46 -15.24
C PRO A 164 10.93 -16.46 -14.14
N ARG A 165 11.63 -17.61 -14.16
CA ARG A 165 11.56 -18.61 -13.09
C ARG A 165 12.14 -17.99 -11.80
N SER A 166 11.41 -18.08 -10.71
CA SER A 166 11.90 -17.78 -9.37
C SER A 166 13.05 -18.72 -9.00
N PRO A 167 14.22 -18.24 -8.51
CA PRO A 167 15.37 -19.08 -8.20
C PRO A 167 15.34 -19.66 -6.77
N ALA A 168 14.20 -20.11 -6.27
CA ALA A 168 14.05 -20.57 -4.89
C ALA A 168 13.52 -22.02 -4.72
N ALA A 169 13.78 -22.92 -5.70
CA ALA A 169 13.31 -24.29 -5.57
C ALA A 169 14.37 -25.42 -5.81
N ASP A 170 15.64 -25.08 -5.97
CA ASP A 170 16.68 -26.10 -6.18
C ASP A 170 17.79 -26.09 -5.11
N ARG A 171 17.43 -26.28 -3.85
CA ARG A 171 18.40 -26.71 -2.81
C ARG A 171 17.69 -27.51 -1.74
N VAL A 172 17.29 -28.72 -2.03
CA VAL A 172 17.23 -29.84 -1.04
C VAL A 172 17.14 -31.13 -1.86
N ALA A 173 18.25 -31.72 -2.23
CA ALA A 173 18.44 -33.16 -2.48
C ALA A 173 19.87 -33.45 -2.92
N SER A 174 20.82 -33.47 -1.98
CA SER A 174 21.99 -34.32 -2.05
C SER A 174 22.72 -34.26 -0.71
N ASP A 175 22.34 -35.13 0.19
CA ASP A 175 23.22 -35.77 1.15
C ASP A 175 22.50 -37.01 1.73
N ARG A 176 22.81 -38.13 1.13
CA ARG A 176 22.91 -39.46 1.76
C ARG A 176 23.87 -40.31 0.95
#